data_d4dc4bf617f3d8e986bbbbe7360f7b5e
#
_entry.id   d4dc4bf617f3d8e986bbbbe7360f7b5e
#
_cell.length_a   1.000
_cell.length_b   1.000
_cell.length_c   1.000
_cell.angle_alpha   90.00
_cell.angle_beta   90.00
_cell.angle_gamma   90.00
#
_symmetry.space_group_name_H-M   'P 1'
#
loop_
_entity.id
_entity.type
_entity.pdbx_description
1 polymer ?
#
loop_
_entity_poly.entity_id
_entity_poly.type
_entity_poly.pdbx_seq_one_letter_code
_entity_poly.pdbx_strand_id
1 'polypeptide(L)'
;MKKFAFLHFLIFTFFSWTAAMAQFGMFGGMGQQQQKSDTTAREFTLNLTPDGSAQMVCFLPKEPNGKAVVGIPGGGYSVLSNSHEGTLASGWMNEHGIAYFVVNYRMPKGDRTLPISDAEKGFTIVRDSATAWGINPQMVGIMGFSAGGHLASVISTKSAPAVRPNFSILFYPVISMDEKVSHQNSCENFLGKEGLKDANLVREYSTNLQVKPRETPPAFLVLSSDDNLVPPVTNAVAYYTAMKQAGNECALFIYPNGGHGYGFGQWFAYRNEMLATLEKWLNNRR
;
A
#
# COMPACT_ATOMS: atom_id res chain seq x y z
N MET A 1 37.76 -40.59 -62.61
CA MET A 1 36.76 -40.49 -61.56
C MET A 1 37.02 -39.19 -60.83
N LYS A 2 36.31 -38.12 -61.21
CA LYS A 2 36.61 -36.75 -60.75
C LYS A 2 35.65 -36.37 -59.59
N LYS A 3 36.25 -35.95 -58.45
CA LYS A 3 35.53 -35.40 -57.33
C LYS A 3 35.26 -33.91 -57.60
N PHE A 4 34.00 -33.51 -57.58
CA PHE A 4 33.60 -32.09 -57.52
C PHE A 4 33.36 -31.70 -56.08
N ALA A 5 34.11 -30.74 -55.58
CA ALA A 5 33.89 -30.08 -54.29
C ALA A 5 33.01 -28.84 -54.53
N PHE A 6 31.86 -28.79 -53.87
CA PHE A 6 31.01 -27.59 -53.82
C PHE A 6 31.37 -26.76 -52.60
N LEU A 7 31.89 -25.58 -52.85
CA LEU A 7 32.23 -24.58 -51.85
C LEU A 7 30.99 -23.71 -51.63
N HIS A 8 30.34 -23.86 -50.45
CA HIS A 8 29.25 -22.96 -50.06
C HIS A 8 29.84 -21.76 -49.31
N PHE A 9 29.70 -20.58 -49.93
CA PHE A 9 29.99 -19.30 -49.31
C PHE A 9 28.84 -18.95 -48.33
N LEU A 10 29.11 -18.98 -47.04
CA LEU A 10 28.23 -18.45 -46.01
C LEU A 10 28.51 -16.94 -45.92
N ILE A 11 27.59 -16.14 -46.43
CA ILE A 11 27.55 -14.68 -46.21
C ILE A 11 26.96 -14.47 -44.79
N PHE A 12 27.81 -14.14 -43.83
CA PHE A 12 27.36 -13.61 -42.54
C PHE A 12 26.93 -12.16 -42.74
N THR A 13 25.61 -11.90 -42.79
CA THR A 13 25.08 -10.56 -42.63
C THR A 13 25.08 -10.22 -41.16
N PHE A 14 26.04 -9.38 -40.76
CA PHE A 14 25.99 -8.67 -39.48
C PHE A 14 24.79 -7.70 -39.51
N PHE A 15 23.67 -8.14 -38.99
CA PHE A 15 22.59 -7.20 -38.63
C PHE A 15 23.00 -6.56 -37.28
N SER A 16 23.31 -5.28 -37.36
CA SER A 16 23.71 -4.48 -36.21
C SER A 16 22.54 -4.38 -35.22
N TRP A 17 22.78 -4.88 -34.02
CA TRP A 17 21.88 -4.86 -32.87
C TRP A 17 21.83 -3.49 -32.14
N THR A 18 22.09 -2.41 -32.90
CA THR A 18 22.15 -1.05 -32.35
C THR A 18 20.86 -0.23 -32.55
N ALA A 19 19.83 -0.78 -33.21
CA ALA A 19 18.55 -0.06 -33.42
C ALA A 19 17.42 -0.42 -32.42
N ALA A 20 17.59 -1.40 -31.54
CA ALA A 20 16.55 -1.83 -30.62
C ALA A 20 16.59 -1.13 -29.23
N MET A 21 17.63 -0.36 -28.92
CA MET A 21 17.77 0.34 -27.64
C MET A 21 17.30 1.81 -27.66
N ALA A 22 16.92 2.34 -28.83
CA ALA A 22 16.45 3.72 -28.95
C ALA A 22 14.92 3.90 -28.77
N GLN A 23 14.16 2.81 -28.64
CA GLN A 23 12.69 2.86 -28.49
C GLN A 23 12.19 2.66 -27.07
N PHE A 24 13.08 2.36 -26.12
CA PHE A 24 12.77 2.27 -24.68
C PHE A 24 13.07 3.55 -23.87
N GLY A 25 13.53 4.61 -24.54
CA GLY A 25 13.95 5.88 -23.95
C GLY A 25 12.90 7.00 -23.94
N MET A 26 11.67 6.79 -24.44
CA MET A 26 10.65 7.84 -24.56
C MET A 26 9.41 7.68 -23.69
N PHE A 27 9.45 6.85 -22.65
CA PHE A 27 8.45 6.84 -21.57
C PHE A 27 8.98 7.44 -20.26
N GLY A 28 10.05 8.22 -20.37
CA GLY A 28 10.53 9.07 -19.28
C GLY A 28 9.70 10.35 -19.22
N GLY A 29 8.80 10.45 -18.23
CA GLY A 29 8.35 11.76 -17.77
C GLY A 29 7.10 12.35 -18.40
N MET A 30 6.03 11.59 -18.62
CA MET A 30 4.71 12.18 -18.37
C MET A 30 4.47 12.08 -16.87
N GLY A 31 4.96 13.06 -16.11
CA GLY A 31 4.45 13.34 -14.78
C GLY A 31 2.93 13.47 -14.94
N GLN A 32 2.18 12.48 -14.47
CA GLN A 32 0.74 12.62 -14.32
C GLN A 32 0.57 13.81 -13.39
N GLN A 33 0.31 14.98 -13.95
CA GLN A 33 -0.18 16.11 -13.16
C GLN A 33 -1.42 15.57 -12.48
N GLN A 34 -1.34 15.44 -11.17
CA GLN A 34 -2.45 15.09 -10.33
C GLN A 34 -3.50 16.16 -10.59
N GLN A 35 -4.53 15.82 -11.35
CA GLN A 35 -5.64 16.72 -11.61
C GLN A 35 -6.29 16.95 -10.26
N LYS A 36 -6.06 18.16 -9.71
CA LYS A 36 -6.62 18.55 -8.42
C LYS A 36 -8.13 18.36 -8.52
N SER A 37 -8.67 17.44 -7.73
CA SER A 37 -10.10 17.19 -7.72
C SER A 37 -10.82 18.47 -7.33
N ASP A 38 -11.81 18.87 -8.11
CA ASP A 38 -12.66 20.04 -7.81
C ASP A 38 -13.42 19.89 -6.49
N THR A 39 -13.42 18.69 -5.92
CA THR A 39 -14.06 18.33 -4.65
C THR A 39 -13.17 18.51 -3.42
N THR A 40 -11.87 18.80 -3.59
CA THR A 40 -10.95 19.11 -2.48
C THR A 40 -11.11 20.57 -2.06
N ALA A 41 -11.52 20.80 -0.80
CA ALA A 41 -11.64 22.15 -0.24
C ALA A 41 -10.26 22.70 0.20
N ARG A 42 -9.46 21.85 0.84
CA ARG A 42 -8.15 22.23 1.39
C ARG A 42 -7.13 21.12 1.19
N GLU A 43 -5.96 21.52 0.75
CA GLU A 43 -4.76 20.69 0.71
C GLU A 43 -3.63 21.40 1.47
N PHE A 44 -3.00 20.70 2.40
CA PHE A 44 -1.90 21.24 3.21
C PHE A 44 -1.05 20.10 3.78
N THR A 45 0.15 20.42 4.24
CA THR A 45 1.07 19.45 4.84
C THR A 45 1.33 19.80 6.31
N LEU A 46 1.37 18.77 7.16
CA LEU A 46 1.72 18.86 8.57
C LEU A 46 3.01 18.07 8.83
N ASN A 47 3.88 18.62 9.66
CA ASN A 47 5.02 17.87 10.19
C ASN A 47 4.55 16.93 11.31
N LEU A 48 4.92 15.65 11.21
CA LEU A 48 4.70 14.65 12.26
C LEU A 48 5.85 14.62 13.26
N THR A 49 7.03 15.06 12.82
CA THR A 49 8.24 15.23 13.65
C THR A 49 8.68 16.68 13.66
N PRO A 50 9.35 17.15 14.73
CA PRO A 50 9.79 18.55 14.83
C PRO A 50 10.74 18.99 13.71
N ASP A 51 11.55 18.06 13.20
CA ASP A 51 12.52 18.29 12.12
C ASP A 51 11.93 18.14 10.71
N GLY A 52 10.64 17.77 10.61
CA GLY A 52 9.96 17.54 9.34
C GLY A 52 10.38 16.26 8.60
N SER A 53 11.14 15.36 9.23
CA SER A 53 11.57 14.08 8.63
C SER A 53 10.42 13.10 8.39
N ALA A 54 9.30 13.26 9.09
CA ALA A 54 8.02 12.64 8.77
C ALA A 54 6.95 13.73 8.61
N GLN A 55 6.07 13.54 7.62
CA GLN A 55 5.03 14.51 7.27
C GLN A 55 3.72 13.82 6.95
N MET A 56 2.62 14.56 7.00
CA MET A 56 1.31 14.12 6.55
C MET A 56 0.72 15.12 5.58
N VAL A 57 0.41 14.70 4.35
CA VAL A 57 -0.31 15.51 3.38
C VAL A 57 -1.80 15.29 3.60
N CYS A 58 -2.54 16.38 3.75
CA CYS A 58 -3.94 16.38 4.14
C CYS A 58 -4.81 16.87 2.98
N PHE A 59 -5.86 16.14 2.64
CA PHE A 59 -6.85 16.46 1.61
C PHE A 59 -8.24 16.44 2.25
N LEU A 60 -8.80 17.62 2.50
CA LEU A 60 -10.14 17.75 3.09
C LEU A 60 -11.18 17.97 2.00
N PRO A 61 -12.28 17.21 1.97
CA PRO A 61 -13.35 17.39 0.98
C PRO A 61 -14.17 18.67 1.24
N LYS A 62 -14.80 19.20 0.20
CA LYS A 62 -15.75 20.32 0.31
C LYS A 62 -16.97 19.95 1.14
N GLU A 63 -17.44 18.71 0.98
CA GLU A 63 -18.62 18.18 1.66
C GLU A 63 -18.22 16.91 2.44
N PRO A 64 -17.76 17.04 3.69
CA PRO A 64 -17.35 15.89 4.48
C PRO A 64 -18.55 15.02 4.89
N ASN A 65 -18.41 13.70 4.74
CA ASN A 65 -19.41 12.71 5.17
C ASN A 65 -19.13 12.13 6.57
N GLY A 66 -18.16 12.68 7.28
CA GLY A 66 -17.71 12.22 8.60
C GLY A 66 -16.66 11.13 8.58
N LYS A 67 -16.35 10.51 7.43
CA LYS A 67 -15.31 9.49 7.31
C LYS A 67 -13.94 10.10 7.02
N ALA A 68 -12.90 9.44 7.52
CA ALA A 68 -11.53 9.77 7.22
C ALA A 68 -10.71 8.49 6.95
N VAL A 69 -9.69 8.60 6.09
CA VAL A 69 -8.76 7.51 5.81
C VAL A 69 -7.33 8.03 5.87
N VAL A 70 -6.50 7.38 6.67
CA VAL A 70 -5.05 7.62 6.74
C VAL A 70 -4.37 6.64 5.79
N GLY A 71 -3.79 7.15 4.72
CA GLY A 71 -3.09 6.40 3.67
C GLY A 71 -1.61 6.21 4.02
N ILE A 72 -1.13 4.99 3.84
CA ILE A 72 0.25 4.56 4.10
C ILE A 72 0.82 4.01 2.79
N PRO A 73 1.65 4.78 2.07
CA PRO A 73 2.26 4.34 0.82
C PRO A 73 3.18 3.14 0.99
N GLY A 74 3.30 2.33 -0.08
CA GLY A 74 4.29 1.27 -0.16
C GLY A 74 5.69 1.76 -0.53
N GLY A 75 6.51 0.86 -1.09
CA GLY A 75 7.89 1.13 -1.50
C GLY A 75 8.93 0.30 -0.74
N GLY A 76 8.53 -0.88 -0.22
CA GLY A 76 9.43 -1.86 0.38
C GLY A 76 10.16 -1.39 1.63
N TYR A 77 9.67 -0.36 2.31
CA TYR A 77 10.34 0.33 3.41
C TYR A 77 11.72 0.93 3.03
N SER A 78 11.97 1.14 1.75
CA SER A 78 13.19 1.77 1.23
C SER A 78 12.93 3.14 0.60
N VAL A 79 11.75 3.32 0.06
CA VAL A 79 11.23 4.56 -0.54
C VAL A 79 9.74 4.70 -0.24
N LEU A 80 9.13 5.84 -0.59
CA LEU A 80 7.69 6.03 -0.57
C LEU A 80 7.14 6.11 -2.00
N SER A 81 6.23 5.18 -2.35
CA SER A 81 5.50 5.18 -3.62
C SER A 81 4.34 6.20 -3.59
N ASN A 82 4.63 7.46 -3.27
CA ASN A 82 3.64 8.49 -2.94
C ASN A 82 2.65 8.84 -4.05
N SER A 83 2.94 8.55 -5.32
CA SER A 83 2.04 8.88 -6.42
C SER A 83 0.82 7.96 -6.44
N HIS A 84 0.96 6.77 -7.00
CA HIS A 84 -0.14 5.81 -7.23
C HIS A 84 -0.59 5.05 -5.96
N GLU A 85 0.27 4.96 -4.94
CA GLU A 85 -0.01 4.34 -3.64
C GLU A 85 -0.19 5.37 -2.50
N GLY A 86 -0.28 6.64 -2.85
CA GLY A 86 -0.46 7.73 -1.90
C GLY A 86 -1.48 8.74 -2.40
N THR A 87 -1.01 9.85 -2.95
CA THR A 87 -1.83 11.03 -3.25
C THR A 87 -2.85 10.82 -4.36
N LEU A 88 -2.67 9.84 -5.27
CA LEU A 88 -3.63 9.59 -6.37
C LEU A 88 -5.03 9.20 -5.86
N ALA A 89 -5.13 8.62 -4.66
CA ALA A 89 -6.42 8.29 -4.06
C ALA A 89 -7.21 9.51 -3.57
N SER A 90 -6.57 10.66 -3.37
CA SER A 90 -7.18 11.84 -2.74
C SER A 90 -8.42 12.36 -3.48
N GLY A 91 -8.34 12.43 -4.81
CA GLY A 91 -9.46 12.88 -5.64
C GLY A 91 -10.70 12.00 -5.43
N TRP A 92 -10.53 10.69 -5.59
CA TRP A 92 -11.62 9.73 -5.40
C TRP A 92 -12.17 9.77 -3.96
N MET A 93 -11.33 9.85 -2.95
CA MET A 93 -11.76 9.94 -1.55
C MET A 93 -12.59 11.21 -1.32
N ASN A 94 -12.11 12.37 -1.79
CA ASN A 94 -12.82 13.64 -1.60
C ASN A 94 -14.12 13.72 -2.42
N GLU A 95 -14.21 13.10 -3.59
CA GLU A 95 -15.45 12.93 -4.36
C GLU A 95 -16.54 12.20 -3.59
N HIS A 96 -16.13 11.28 -2.69
CA HIS A 96 -17.01 10.54 -1.80
C HIS A 96 -17.17 11.18 -0.40
N GLY A 97 -16.74 12.43 -0.23
CA GLY A 97 -16.83 13.16 1.04
C GLY A 97 -15.90 12.63 2.15
N ILE A 98 -14.92 11.80 1.82
CA ILE A 98 -13.99 11.19 2.76
C ILE A 98 -12.75 12.08 2.87
N ALA A 99 -12.40 12.52 4.08
CA ALA A 99 -11.12 13.20 4.33
C ALA A 99 -9.98 12.20 4.15
N TYR A 100 -8.92 12.59 3.44
CA TYR A 100 -7.81 11.71 3.13
C TYR A 100 -6.47 12.30 3.56
N PHE A 101 -5.62 11.46 4.15
CA PHE A 101 -4.36 11.85 4.73
C PHE A 101 -3.28 10.88 4.28
N VAL A 102 -2.15 11.37 3.75
CA VAL A 102 -1.03 10.52 3.31
C VAL A 102 0.14 10.72 4.26
N VAL A 103 0.53 9.68 4.97
CA VAL A 103 1.66 9.70 5.90
C VAL A 103 2.95 9.38 5.16
N ASN A 104 3.81 10.37 5.06
CA ASN A 104 5.20 10.24 4.60
C ASN A 104 6.07 9.83 5.80
N TYR A 105 6.04 8.54 6.12
CA TYR A 105 6.74 7.99 7.29
C TYR A 105 8.24 7.84 7.04
N ARG A 106 9.02 7.86 8.13
CA ARG A 106 10.47 7.61 8.08
C ARG A 106 10.77 6.17 7.73
N MET A 107 11.79 5.97 6.88
CA MET A 107 12.26 4.63 6.54
C MET A 107 12.87 3.97 7.78
N PRO A 108 12.49 2.70 8.09
CA PRO A 108 12.91 2.03 9.32
C PRO A 108 14.40 1.73 9.36
N LYS A 109 15.00 1.29 8.25
CA LYS A 109 16.42 0.85 8.23
C LYS A 109 16.75 -0.11 9.39
N GLY A 110 15.80 -1.01 9.71
CA GLY A 110 15.87 -1.92 10.84
C GLY A 110 15.24 -1.40 12.15
N ASP A 111 15.02 -0.09 12.28
CA ASP A 111 14.28 0.49 13.41
C ASP A 111 12.81 0.70 13.06
N ARG A 112 12.03 -0.35 13.25
CA ARG A 112 10.59 -0.39 12.99
C ARG A 112 9.77 0.59 13.82
N THR A 113 10.31 1.12 14.91
CA THR A 113 9.60 2.07 15.77
C THR A 113 9.37 3.41 15.07
N LEU A 114 10.23 3.79 14.13
CA LEU A 114 10.13 5.01 13.35
C LEU A 114 8.82 5.08 12.55
N PRO A 115 8.57 4.20 11.56
CA PRO A 115 7.33 4.26 10.78
C PRO A 115 6.07 4.01 11.62
N ILE A 116 6.15 3.17 12.67
CA ILE A 116 5.01 2.93 13.56
C ILE A 116 4.63 4.22 14.29
N SER A 117 5.60 4.89 14.93
CA SER A 117 5.33 6.14 15.64
C SER A 117 4.82 7.25 14.73
N ASP A 118 5.31 7.32 13.49
CA ASP A 118 4.85 8.32 12.52
C ASP A 118 3.39 8.07 12.11
N ALA A 119 3.02 6.81 11.84
CA ALA A 119 1.65 6.44 11.54
C ALA A 119 0.70 6.70 12.72
N GLU A 120 1.07 6.32 13.93
CA GLU A 120 0.30 6.58 15.15
C GLU A 120 0.13 8.07 15.42
N LYS A 121 1.17 8.87 15.19
CA LYS A 121 1.09 10.33 15.28
C LYS A 121 0.12 10.93 14.27
N GLY A 122 0.11 10.42 13.03
CA GLY A 122 -0.88 10.81 12.02
C GLY A 122 -2.32 10.55 12.51
N PHE A 123 -2.59 9.36 13.05
CA PHE A 123 -3.90 9.03 13.64
C PHE A 123 -4.29 9.95 14.79
N THR A 124 -3.36 10.25 15.69
CA THR A 124 -3.59 11.18 16.81
C THR A 124 -4.04 12.55 16.28
N ILE A 125 -3.29 13.12 15.33
CA ILE A 125 -3.61 14.44 14.75
C ILE A 125 -4.99 14.43 14.08
N VAL A 126 -5.33 13.39 13.31
CA VAL A 126 -6.63 13.29 12.63
C VAL A 126 -7.77 13.23 13.64
N ARG A 127 -7.64 12.46 14.71
CA ARG A 127 -8.67 12.38 15.77
C ARG A 127 -8.79 13.65 16.60
N ASP A 128 -7.67 14.26 16.96
CA ASP A 128 -7.66 15.54 17.72
C ASP A 128 -8.28 16.68 16.90
N SER A 129 -8.13 16.63 15.58
CA SER A 129 -8.67 17.63 14.65
C SER A 129 -10.05 17.30 14.09
N ALA A 130 -10.64 16.17 14.50
CA ALA A 130 -11.84 15.61 13.87
C ALA A 130 -12.99 16.61 13.77
N THR A 131 -13.32 17.30 14.86
CA THR A 131 -14.39 18.32 14.88
C THR A 131 -14.11 19.46 13.89
N ALA A 132 -12.87 19.96 13.85
CA ALA A 132 -12.52 21.08 12.97
C ALA A 132 -12.51 20.69 11.49
N TRP A 133 -12.39 19.40 11.18
CA TRP A 133 -12.31 18.87 9.81
C TRP A 133 -13.59 18.16 9.37
N GLY A 134 -14.66 18.20 10.17
CA GLY A 134 -15.94 17.55 9.85
C GLY A 134 -15.85 16.01 9.86
N ILE A 135 -14.97 15.47 10.70
CA ILE A 135 -14.71 14.02 10.83
C ILE A 135 -15.39 13.49 12.10
N ASN A 136 -15.97 12.30 12.01
CA ASN A 136 -16.35 11.51 13.18
C ASN A 136 -15.12 10.71 13.65
N PRO A 137 -14.57 10.92 14.86
CA PRO A 137 -13.38 10.24 15.33
C PRO A 137 -13.54 8.70 15.44
N GLN A 138 -14.78 8.19 15.44
CA GLN A 138 -15.11 6.76 15.36
C GLN A 138 -15.22 6.23 13.93
N MET A 139 -14.92 7.04 12.93
CA MET A 139 -14.97 6.69 11.51
C MET A 139 -13.64 6.98 10.80
N VAL A 140 -12.52 6.80 11.51
CA VAL A 140 -11.17 6.97 10.98
C VAL A 140 -10.57 5.60 10.66
N GLY A 141 -10.40 5.33 9.36
CA GLY A 141 -9.77 4.12 8.86
C GLY A 141 -8.29 4.31 8.48
N ILE A 142 -7.64 3.19 8.18
CA ILE A 142 -6.31 3.15 7.60
C ILE A 142 -6.35 2.48 6.24
N MET A 143 -5.57 2.98 5.28
CA MET A 143 -5.38 2.35 3.98
C MET A 143 -3.88 2.19 3.72
N GLY A 144 -3.43 0.98 3.40
CA GLY A 144 -2.02 0.73 3.14
C GLY A 144 -1.78 -0.13 1.91
N PHE A 145 -0.65 0.12 1.25
CA PHE A 145 -0.25 -0.53 0.01
C PHE A 145 1.08 -1.26 0.20
N SER A 146 1.18 -2.53 -0.23
CA SER A 146 2.44 -3.28 -0.19
C SER A 146 3.09 -3.28 1.21
N ALA A 147 4.30 -2.77 1.37
CA ALA A 147 4.94 -2.54 2.67
C ALA A 147 4.14 -1.57 3.56
N GLY A 148 3.49 -0.55 2.98
CA GLY A 148 2.55 0.31 3.71
C GLY A 148 1.30 -0.45 4.17
N GLY A 149 0.88 -1.49 3.42
CA GLY A 149 -0.15 -2.44 3.84
C GLY A 149 0.27 -3.25 5.06
N HIS A 150 1.56 -3.61 5.16
CA HIS A 150 2.11 -4.20 6.37
C HIS A 150 2.03 -3.21 7.55
N LEU A 151 2.52 -1.98 7.39
CA LEU A 151 2.44 -0.97 8.45
C LEU A 151 0.99 -0.72 8.88
N ALA A 152 0.06 -0.61 7.94
CA ALA A 152 -1.37 -0.46 8.21
C ALA A 152 -1.92 -1.65 9.04
N SER A 153 -1.50 -2.88 8.72
CA SER A 153 -1.90 -4.07 9.47
C SER A 153 -1.24 -4.14 10.86
N VAL A 154 0.00 -3.64 11.01
CA VAL A 154 0.65 -3.49 12.33
C VAL A 154 -0.14 -2.53 13.21
N ILE A 155 -0.49 -1.33 12.70
CA ILE A 155 -1.32 -0.37 13.44
C ILE A 155 -2.67 -0.97 13.82
N SER A 156 -3.28 -1.73 12.92
CA SER A 156 -4.59 -2.39 13.15
C SER A 156 -4.56 -3.48 14.23
N THR A 157 -3.44 -4.21 14.35
CA THR A 157 -3.36 -5.39 15.24
C THR A 157 -2.63 -5.12 16.56
N LYS A 158 -1.74 -4.12 16.60
CA LYS A 158 -0.83 -3.91 17.73
C LYS A 158 -1.01 -2.58 18.47
N SER A 159 -1.49 -1.53 17.80
CA SER A 159 -1.62 -0.21 18.42
C SER A 159 -2.68 -0.17 19.52
N ALA A 160 -2.47 0.74 20.47
CA ALA A 160 -3.43 1.00 21.53
C ALA A 160 -4.80 1.45 20.97
N PRO A 161 -5.91 1.21 21.69
CA PRO A 161 -7.26 1.56 21.19
C PRO A 161 -7.41 3.03 20.76
N ALA A 162 -6.70 3.95 21.41
CA ALA A 162 -6.76 5.38 21.11
C ALA A 162 -6.27 5.72 19.68
N VAL A 163 -5.32 4.94 19.14
CA VAL A 163 -4.75 5.14 17.81
C VAL A 163 -5.03 4.00 16.84
N ARG A 164 -5.71 2.94 17.30
CA ARG A 164 -6.16 1.84 16.44
C ARG A 164 -7.23 2.33 15.49
N PRO A 165 -7.14 2.03 14.17
CA PRO A 165 -8.15 2.44 13.19
C PRO A 165 -9.51 1.76 13.45
N ASN A 166 -10.59 2.37 12.96
CA ASN A 166 -11.93 1.79 13.05
C ASN A 166 -12.18 0.76 11.93
N PHE A 167 -11.43 0.83 10.84
CA PHE A 167 -11.41 -0.14 9.74
C PHE A 167 -10.08 -0.06 8.97
N SER A 168 -9.74 -1.11 8.22
CA SER A 168 -8.53 -1.15 7.39
C SER A 168 -8.84 -1.53 5.94
N ILE A 169 -8.09 -0.94 5.00
CA ILE A 169 -8.12 -1.19 3.57
C ILE A 169 -6.69 -1.56 3.16
N LEU A 170 -6.47 -2.79 2.72
CA LEU A 170 -5.14 -3.32 2.48
C LEU A 170 -5.01 -3.74 1.01
N PHE A 171 -4.17 -3.03 0.26
CA PHE A 171 -3.86 -3.30 -1.13
C PHE A 171 -2.61 -4.18 -1.21
N TYR A 172 -2.75 -5.38 -1.78
CA TYR A 172 -1.64 -6.35 -1.96
C TYR A 172 -0.61 -6.30 -0.82
N PRO A 173 -1.08 -6.38 0.45
CA PRO A 173 -0.24 -6.08 1.59
C PRO A 173 0.85 -7.13 1.80
N VAL A 174 2.05 -6.69 2.15
CA VAL A 174 2.97 -7.54 2.92
C VAL A 174 2.32 -7.82 4.27
N ILE A 175 2.38 -9.05 4.73
CA ILE A 175 1.76 -9.51 6.00
C ILE A 175 2.75 -10.34 6.81
N SER A 176 3.37 -11.34 6.17
CA SER A 176 4.41 -12.16 6.80
C SER A 176 5.73 -11.41 6.81
N MET A 177 6.45 -11.48 7.92
CA MET A 177 7.85 -11.04 8.02
C MET A 177 8.84 -12.21 7.85
N ASP A 178 8.37 -13.41 7.51
CA ASP A 178 9.24 -14.49 7.06
C ASP A 178 9.67 -14.24 5.60
N GLU A 179 10.93 -13.87 5.42
CA GLU A 179 11.52 -13.53 4.11
C GLU A 179 11.46 -14.67 3.08
N LYS A 180 11.29 -15.92 3.53
CA LYS A 180 11.20 -17.10 2.64
C LYS A 180 9.86 -17.19 1.91
N VAL A 181 8.84 -16.54 2.43
CA VAL A 181 7.45 -16.65 1.93
C VAL A 181 6.80 -15.29 1.69
N SER A 182 7.57 -14.19 1.80
CA SER A 182 7.10 -12.82 1.65
C SER A 182 8.11 -11.96 0.88
N HIS A 183 7.87 -10.65 0.79
CA HIS A 183 8.79 -9.73 0.12
C HIS A 183 10.05 -9.48 0.97
N GLN A 184 11.14 -10.12 0.62
CA GLN A 184 12.41 -10.14 1.36
C GLN A 184 12.90 -8.73 1.73
N ASN A 185 12.92 -7.80 0.77
CA ASN A 185 13.39 -6.43 1.03
C ASN A 185 12.55 -5.71 2.07
N SER A 186 11.23 -5.91 2.08
CA SER A 186 10.37 -5.32 3.12
C SER A 186 10.68 -5.89 4.50
N CYS A 187 10.92 -7.20 4.59
CA CYS A 187 11.27 -7.87 5.83
C CYS A 187 12.60 -7.35 6.37
N GLU A 188 13.63 -7.30 5.52
CA GLU A 188 14.97 -6.83 5.89
C GLU A 188 14.96 -5.33 6.29
N ASN A 189 14.30 -4.47 5.50
CA ASN A 189 14.26 -3.04 5.79
C ASN A 189 13.50 -2.74 7.09
N PHE A 190 12.46 -3.52 7.41
CA PHE A 190 11.63 -3.30 8.60
C PHE A 190 12.26 -3.86 9.87
N LEU A 191 12.73 -5.10 9.84
CA LEU A 191 13.29 -5.78 11.02
C LEU A 191 14.80 -5.63 11.15
N GLY A 192 15.52 -5.34 10.05
CA GLY A 192 16.97 -5.41 9.97
C GLY A 192 17.47 -6.87 9.86
N LYS A 193 18.70 -7.05 9.37
CA LYS A 193 19.31 -8.39 9.21
C LYS A 193 19.39 -9.19 10.51
N GLU A 194 19.69 -8.53 11.61
CA GLU A 194 19.74 -9.19 12.91
C GLU A 194 18.34 -9.52 13.44
N GLY A 195 17.38 -8.63 13.24
CA GLY A 195 15.98 -8.87 13.63
C GLY A 195 15.35 -10.05 12.88
N LEU A 196 15.72 -10.30 11.63
CA LEU A 196 15.27 -11.47 10.86
C LEU A 196 15.78 -12.81 11.41
N LYS A 197 16.83 -12.82 12.19
CA LYS A 197 17.33 -14.04 12.88
C LYS A 197 16.54 -14.35 14.15
N ASP A 198 15.81 -13.39 14.68
CA ASP A 198 14.95 -13.59 15.86
C ASP A 198 13.54 -14.05 15.41
N ALA A 199 13.28 -15.35 15.56
CA ALA A 199 12.01 -15.96 15.21
C ALA A 199 10.82 -15.35 15.98
N ASN A 200 11.03 -14.86 17.22
CA ASN A 200 9.98 -14.20 17.99
C ASN A 200 9.64 -12.85 17.37
N LEU A 201 10.64 -12.09 16.94
CA LEU A 201 10.43 -10.80 16.28
C LEU A 201 9.75 -10.95 14.92
N VAL A 202 10.18 -11.92 14.10
CA VAL A 202 9.52 -12.29 12.84
C VAL A 202 8.05 -12.64 13.09
N ARG A 203 7.78 -13.47 14.09
CA ARG A 203 6.42 -13.83 14.49
C ARG A 203 5.61 -12.64 15.00
N GLU A 204 6.22 -11.77 15.80
CA GLU A 204 5.59 -10.59 16.39
C GLU A 204 5.11 -9.61 15.33
N TYR A 205 5.84 -9.46 14.24
CA TYR A 205 5.50 -8.55 13.14
C TYR A 205 4.90 -9.24 11.91
N SER A 206 4.69 -10.55 11.93
CA SER A 206 3.81 -11.26 10.99
C SER A 206 2.36 -11.07 11.43
N THR A 207 1.67 -10.09 10.83
CA THR A 207 0.43 -9.53 11.39
C THR A 207 -0.77 -10.48 11.34
N ASN A 208 -0.76 -11.48 10.44
CA ASN A 208 -1.72 -12.59 10.48
C ASN A 208 -1.67 -13.39 11.81
N LEU A 209 -0.53 -13.40 12.50
CA LEU A 209 -0.33 -14.05 13.79
C LEU A 209 -0.69 -13.14 14.98
N GLN A 210 -1.03 -11.88 14.71
CA GLN A 210 -1.36 -10.85 15.70
C GLN A 210 -2.84 -10.46 15.70
N VAL A 211 -3.65 -11.08 14.84
CA VAL A 211 -5.09 -10.85 14.80
C VAL A 211 -5.74 -11.27 16.09
N LYS A 212 -6.52 -10.36 16.68
CA LYS A 212 -7.23 -10.57 17.95
C LYS A 212 -8.75 -10.54 17.76
N PRO A 213 -9.49 -11.48 18.35
CA PRO A 213 -10.95 -11.49 18.29
C PRO A 213 -11.55 -10.20 18.84
N ARG A 214 -12.45 -9.56 18.10
CA ARG A 214 -13.19 -8.33 18.48
C ARG A 214 -12.34 -7.08 18.68
N GLU A 215 -11.00 -7.18 18.58
CA GLU A 215 -10.10 -6.03 18.72
C GLU A 215 -9.55 -5.58 17.37
N THR A 216 -9.13 -6.54 16.51
CA THR A 216 -8.65 -6.20 15.17
C THR A 216 -9.83 -5.72 14.33
N PRO A 217 -9.74 -4.48 13.77
CA PRO A 217 -10.87 -3.85 13.09
C PRO A 217 -11.27 -4.57 11.80
N PRO A 218 -12.51 -4.37 11.30
CA PRO A 218 -12.92 -4.84 9.99
C PRO A 218 -11.93 -4.51 8.89
N ALA A 219 -11.67 -5.45 7.97
CA ALA A 219 -10.69 -5.29 6.91
C ALA A 219 -11.27 -5.54 5.51
N PHE A 220 -10.83 -4.70 4.55
CA PHE A 220 -11.01 -4.89 3.12
C PHE A 220 -9.65 -5.18 2.50
N LEU A 221 -9.48 -6.36 1.89
CA LEU A 221 -8.25 -6.74 1.21
C LEU A 221 -8.49 -6.82 -0.29
N VAL A 222 -7.56 -6.28 -1.07
CA VAL A 222 -7.60 -6.35 -2.52
C VAL A 222 -6.21 -6.60 -3.10
N LEU A 223 -6.13 -7.55 -4.04
CA LEU A 223 -4.87 -7.97 -4.66
C LEU A 223 -5.11 -8.64 -6.01
N SER A 224 -4.04 -8.97 -6.72
CA SER A 224 -4.06 -9.74 -7.95
C SER A 224 -3.49 -11.14 -7.74
N SER A 225 -4.06 -12.13 -8.43
CA SER A 225 -3.66 -13.55 -8.31
C SER A 225 -2.25 -13.81 -8.85
N ASP A 226 -1.80 -12.98 -9.78
CA ASP A 226 -0.50 -13.03 -10.46
C ASP A 226 0.58 -12.16 -9.79
N ASP A 227 0.37 -11.71 -8.55
CA ASP A 227 1.38 -10.97 -7.78
C ASP A 227 2.55 -11.89 -7.40
N ASN A 228 3.67 -11.71 -8.09
CA ASN A 228 4.90 -12.46 -7.86
C ASN A 228 5.88 -11.75 -6.89
N LEU A 229 5.58 -10.50 -6.51
CA LEU A 229 6.44 -9.75 -5.59
C LEU A 229 6.03 -9.98 -4.13
N VAL A 230 4.72 -9.94 -3.86
CA VAL A 230 4.15 -10.25 -2.54
C VAL A 230 3.18 -11.43 -2.72
N PRO A 231 3.63 -12.67 -2.47
CA PRO A 231 2.82 -13.86 -2.76
C PRO A 231 1.47 -13.82 -2.04
N PRO A 232 0.33 -13.92 -2.77
CA PRO A 232 -1.01 -13.78 -2.22
C PRO A 232 -1.32 -14.70 -1.06
N VAL A 233 -0.95 -15.99 -1.18
CA VAL A 233 -1.35 -17.05 -0.24
C VAL A 233 -0.74 -16.84 1.15
N THR A 234 0.55 -16.52 1.21
CA THR A 234 1.29 -16.37 2.46
C THR A 234 1.15 -14.98 3.10
N ASN A 235 0.52 -14.03 2.39
CA ASN A 235 0.28 -12.68 2.86
C ASN A 235 -1.22 -12.38 3.00
N ALA A 236 -1.88 -11.81 2.01
CA ALA A 236 -3.27 -11.36 2.13
C ALA A 236 -4.26 -12.48 2.47
N VAL A 237 -4.12 -13.68 1.86
CA VAL A 237 -4.98 -14.83 2.16
C VAL A 237 -4.73 -15.34 3.59
N ALA A 238 -3.49 -15.37 4.04
CA ALA A 238 -3.16 -15.74 5.43
C ALA A 238 -3.79 -14.77 6.44
N TYR A 239 -3.76 -13.46 6.16
CA TYR A 239 -4.41 -12.45 7.01
C TYR A 239 -5.93 -12.61 7.01
N TYR A 240 -6.55 -12.76 5.84
CA TYR A 240 -7.98 -13.05 5.74
C TYR A 240 -8.39 -14.30 6.54
N THR A 241 -7.61 -15.37 6.42
CA THR A 241 -7.86 -16.61 7.16
C THR A 241 -7.83 -16.39 8.66
N ALA A 242 -6.81 -15.67 9.16
CA ALA A 242 -6.69 -15.34 10.57
C ALA A 242 -7.86 -14.47 11.07
N MET A 243 -8.27 -13.47 10.27
CA MET A 243 -9.43 -12.63 10.57
C MET A 243 -10.71 -13.45 10.68
N LYS A 244 -10.94 -14.39 9.76
CA LYS A 244 -12.13 -15.25 9.78
C LYS A 244 -12.12 -16.26 10.94
N GLN A 245 -10.95 -16.83 11.26
CA GLN A 245 -10.79 -17.72 12.43
C GLN A 245 -11.01 -16.98 13.75
N ALA A 246 -10.64 -15.71 13.82
CA ALA A 246 -10.91 -14.86 14.97
C ALA A 246 -12.37 -14.35 15.06
N GLY A 247 -13.22 -14.67 14.07
CA GLY A 247 -14.60 -14.17 14.01
C GLY A 247 -14.72 -12.69 13.64
N ASN A 248 -13.66 -12.08 13.13
CA ASN A 248 -13.65 -10.68 12.70
C ASN A 248 -14.21 -10.52 11.29
N GLU A 249 -14.79 -9.35 11.00
CA GLU A 249 -15.25 -9.01 9.66
C GLU A 249 -14.06 -8.78 8.73
N CYS A 250 -14.05 -9.49 7.59
CA CYS A 250 -13.03 -9.34 6.58
C CYS A 250 -13.58 -9.69 5.20
N ALA A 251 -13.34 -8.80 4.24
CA ALA A 251 -13.63 -9.01 2.82
C ALA A 251 -12.31 -9.16 2.05
N LEU A 252 -12.27 -10.11 1.11
CA LEU A 252 -11.10 -10.40 0.28
C LEU A 252 -11.51 -10.42 -1.18
N PHE A 253 -10.85 -9.61 -2.00
CA PHE A 253 -11.04 -9.52 -3.45
C PHE A 253 -9.73 -9.81 -4.16
N ILE A 254 -9.75 -10.84 -5.00
CA ILE A 254 -8.59 -11.29 -5.77
C ILE A 254 -8.95 -11.19 -7.25
N TYR A 255 -8.28 -10.27 -7.96
CA TYR A 255 -8.42 -10.13 -9.40
C TYR A 255 -7.50 -11.11 -10.14
N PRO A 256 -7.89 -11.61 -11.33
CA PRO A 256 -7.11 -12.61 -12.05
C PRO A 256 -5.67 -12.17 -12.36
N ASN A 257 -5.50 -10.89 -12.73
CA ASN A 257 -4.21 -10.31 -13.10
C ASN A 257 -4.15 -8.84 -12.71
N GLY A 258 -2.95 -8.24 -12.76
CA GLY A 258 -2.66 -6.86 -12.37
C GLY A 258 -1.29 -6.75 -11.74
N GLY A 259 -0.68 -7.88 -11.36
CA GLY A 259 0.61 -7.90 -10.69
C GLY A 259 0.59 -7.16 -9.36
N HIS A 260 1.68 -6.45 -9.08
CA HIS A 260 1.88 -5.68 -7.85
C HIS A 260 1.93 -4.17 -8.13
N GLY A 261 1.51 -3.33 -7.17
CA GLY A 261 1.79 -1.90 -7.20
C GLY A 261 0.83 -1.07 -8.05
N TYR A 262 -0.36 -1.55 -8.38
CA TYR A 262 -1.31 -0.77 -9.19
C TYR A 262 -1.99 0.38 -8.43
N GLY A 263 -2.18 0.28 -7.12
CA GLY A 263 -2.82 1.29 -6.28
C GLY A 263 -4.14 1.81 -6.86
N PHE A 264 -4.25 3.12 -6.99
CA PHE A 264 -5.36 3.81 -7.67
C PHE A 264 -5.07 4.11 -9.15
N GLY A 265 -4.02 3.48 -9.74
CA GLY A 265 -3.58 3.71 -11.12
C GLY A 265 -4.64 3.39 -12.16
N GLN A 266 -4.76 4.26 -13.17
CA GLN A 266 -5.74 4.10 -14.26
C GLN A 266 -5.41 2.92 -15.18
N TRP A 267 -4.18 2.43 -15.12
CA TRP A 267 -3.73 1.27 -15.91
C TRP A 267 -4.18 -0.08 -15.36
N PHE A 268 -4.75 -0.13 -14.15
CA PHE A 268 -5.27 -1.37 -13.60
C PHE A 268 -6.60 -1.72 -14.28
N ALA A 269 -6.63 -2.86 -14.96
CA ALA A 269 -7.77 -3.26 -15.79
C ALA A 269 -9.10 -3.36 -15.02
N TYR A 270 -9.04 -3.73 -13.74
CA TYR A 270 -10.20 -3.91 -12.87
C TYR A 270 -10.43 -2.72 -11.93
N ARG A 271 -9.86 -1.55 -12.26
CA ARG A 271 -9.93 -0.37 -11.39
C ARG A 271 -11.36 0.04 -11.07
N ASN A 272 -12.23 0.05 -12.06
CA ASN A 272 -13.62 0.53 -11.85
C ASN A 272 -14.41 -0.42 -10.96
N GLU A 273 -14.29 -1.73 -11.16
CA GLU A 273 -14.91 -2.76 -10.32
C GLU A 273 -14.36 -2.73 -8.89
N MET A 274 -13.07 -2.55 -8.75
CA MET A 274 -12.40 -2.41 -7.46
C MET A 274 -12.91 -1.19 -6.70
N LEU A 275 -12.97 -0.03 -7.34
CA LEU A 275 -13.44 1.21 -6.70
C LEU A 275 -14.92 1.15 -6.36
N ALA A 276 -15.78 0.61 -7.24
CA ALA A 276 -17.20 0.41 -6.95
C ALA A 276 -17.43 -0.55 -5.75
N THR A 277 -16.58 -1.59 -5.65
CA THR A 277 -16.64 -2.53 -4.53
C THR A 277 -16.17 -1.87 -3.23
N LEU A 278 -15.09 -1.08 -3.29
CA LEU A 278 -14.58 -0.31 -2.15
C LEU A 278 -15.60 0.72 -1.66
N GLU A 279 -16.22 1.46 -2.58
CA GLU A 279 -17.29 2.41 -2.27
C GLU A 279 -18.45 1.74 -1.52
N LYS A 280 -18.94 0.62 -2.07
CA LYS A 280 -20.02 -0.14 -1.44
C LYS A 280 -19.64 -0.62 -0.03
N TRP A 281 -18.40 -1.08 0.15
CA TRP A 281 -17.91 -1.51 1.44
C TRP A 281 -17.79 -0.35 2.43
N LEU A 282 -17.27 0.82 2.01
CA LEU A 282 -17.16 2.03 2.82
C LEU A 282 -18.53 2.60 3.21
N ASN A 283 -19.51 2.55 2.32
CA ASN A 283 -20.88 3.02 2.58
C ASN A 283 -21.61 2.18 3.64
N ASN A 284 -21.17 0.94 3.85
CA ASN A 284 -21.67 0.07 4.92
C ASN A 284 -20.96 0.29 6.27
N ARG A 285 -19.95 1.16 6.36
CA ARG A 285 -19.31 1.58 7.63
C ARG A 285 -20.14 2.70 8.26
N ARG A 286 -20.62 2.43 9.50
CA ARG A 286 -21.46 3.37 10.26
C ARG A 286 -20.89 3.60 11.65
#